data_098b25f7fdcbb6363448687c99097ea0
#
_entry.id   098b25f7fdcbb6363448687c99097ea0
#
_cell.length_a   1.000
_cell.length_b   1.000
_cell.length_c   1.000
_cell.angle_alpha   90.00
_cell.angle_beta   90.00
_cell.angle_gamma   90.00
#
_symmetry.space_group_name_H-M   'P 1'
#
loop_
_entity.id
_entity.type
_entity.pdbx_description
1 polymer ?
#
loop_
_entity_poly.entity_id
_entity_poly.type
_entity_poly.pdbx_seq_one_letter_code
_entity_poly.pdbx_strand_id
1 'polypeptide(L)'
;MVDNKNLDIPNERAQHLLKVLIDKYIKSGHPVSSQMLSRHSGLDVSSATIRSVMADLEDLGFLEALHTSSGKVPTIKGYRFFVDTLVNLKPPK
;
A
#
# COMPACT_ATOMS: atom_id res chain seq x y z
N MET A 1 19.30 -2.68 -17.79
CA MET A 1 19.10 -2.65 -17.41
C MET A 1 18.40 -2.49 -16.67
N VAL A 2 18.17 -2.58 -16.46
CA VAL A 2 17.50 -2.46 -15.91
C VAL A 2 17.31 -2.22 -14.84
N ASP A 3 17.04 -1.81 -14.41
CA ASP A 3 16.73 -1.47 -13.40
C ASP A 3 16.08 -2.26 -12.55
N ASN A 4 16.51 -3.22 -12.20
CA ASN A 4 15.93 -4.12 -11.40
C ASN A 4 15.62 -3.64 -10.08
N LYS A 5 16.26 -2.67 -9.59
CA LYS A 5 15.97 -2.20 -8.37
C LYS A 5 14.63 -1.62 -8.34
N ASN A 6 14.11 -1.24 -9.43
CA ASN A 6 12.80 -0.71 -9.48
C ASN A 6 11.76 -1.74 -9.22
N LEU A 7 12.12 -3.00 -9.31
CA LEU A 7 11.16 -4.04 -9.07
C LEU A 7 10.84 -4.17 -7.60
N ASP A 8 11.70 -3.65 -6.74
CA ASP A 8 11.48 -3.76 -5.32
C ASP A 8 10.81 -2.55 -4.73
N ILE A 9 10.64 -1.51 -5.51
CA ILE A 9 10.06 -0.29 -5.01
C ILE A 9 8.85 0.07 -5.83
N PRO A 10 7.71 0.25 -5.22
CA PRO A 10 6.51 0.56 -5.99
C PRO A 10 6.59 1.97 -6.55
N ASN A 11 5.83 2.23 -7.60
CA ASN A 11 5.81 3.56 -8.18
C ASN A 11 5.04 4.49 -7.24
N GLU A 12 4.97 5.75 -7.60
CA GLU A 12 4.38 6.76 -6.73
C GLU A 12 2.93 6.49 -6.40
N ARG A 13 2.16 6.04 -7.37
CA ARG A 13 0.76 5.75 -7.11
C ARG A 13 0.64 4.60 -6.11
N ALA A 14 1.45 3.57 -6.30
CA ALA A 14 1.42 2.43 -5.41
C ALA A 14 1.89 2.81 -4.01
N GLN A 15 2.89 3.69 -3.92
CA GLN A 15 3.35 4.15 -2.63
C GLN A 15 2.26 4.93 -1.91
N HIS A 16 1.53 5.76 -2.65
CA HIS A 16 0.44 6.52 -2.06
C HIS A 16 -0.64 5.58 -1.53
N LEU A 17 -1.01 4.58 -2.34
CA LEU A 17 -2.04 3.65 -1.91
C LEU A 17 -1.57 2.82 -0.71
N LEU A 18 -0.30 2.45 -0.69
CA LEU A 18 0.23 1.71 0.44
C LEU A 18 0.16 2.55 1.71
N LYS A 19 0.51 3.83 1.59
CA LYS A 19 0.46 4.71 2.73
C LYS A 19 -0.96 4.84 3.26
N VAL A 20 -1.93 5.03 2.39
CA VAL A 20 -3.31 5.17 2.81
C VAL A 20 -3.80 3.87 3.44
N LEU A 21 -3.42 2.73 2.85
CA LEU A 21 -3.83 1.45 3.37
C LEU A 21 -3.30 1.22 4.78
N ILE A 22 -2.02 1.50 4.99
CA ILE A 22 -1.42 1.28 6.30
C ILE A 22 -2.04 2.22 7.33
N ASP A 23 -2.27 3.47 6.92
CA ASP A 23 -2.87 4.44 7.81
C ASP A 23 -4.27 3.98 8.23
N LYS A 24 -5.06 3.48 7.27
CA LYS A 24 -6.38 2.99 7.57
C LYS A 24 -6.31 1.77 8.48
N TYR A 25 -5.38 0.89 8.19
CA TYR A 25 -5.23 -0.33 8.97
C TYR A 25 -4.87 0.00 10.43
N ILE A 26 -3.96 0.95 10.60
CA ILE A 26 -3.56 1.33 11.95
C ILE A 26 -4.75 1.91 12.71
N LYS A 27 -5.56 2.71 12.05
CA LYS A 27 -6.68 3.34 12.72
C LYS A 27 -7.85 2.42 12.99
N SER A 28 -8.11 1.49 12.08
CA SER A 28 -9.28 0.64 12.21
C SER A 28 -8.99 -0.73 12.80
N GLY A 29 -7.79 -1.21 12.60
CA GLY A 29 -7.47 -2.57 13.02
C GLY A 29 -8.04 -3.64 12.13
N HIS A 30 -8.60 -3.26 10.99
CA HIS A 30 -9.24 -4.22 10.09
C HIS A 30 -8.56 -4.24 8.73
N PRO A 31 -8.58 -5.37 8.04
CA PRO A 31 -8.03 -5.42 6.68
C PRO A 31 -8.73 -4.40 5.79
N VAL A 32 -8.00 -3.89 4.83
CA VAL A 32 -8.46 -2.80 3.99
C VAL A 32 -8.78 -3.32 2.59
N SER A 33 -9.97 -3.03 2.10
CA SER A 33 -10.39 -3.49 0.79
C SER A 33 -10.11 -2.44 -0.28
N SER A 34 -10.18 -2.87 -1.53
CA SER A 34 -9.99 -1.94 -2.63
C SER A 34 -11.10 -0.89 -2.66
N GLN A 35 -12.29 -1.26 -2.22
CA GLN A 35 -13.38 -0.31 -2.19
C GLN A 35 -13.12 0.78 -1.19
N MET A 36 -12.58 0.41 -0.03
CA MET A 36 -12.27 1.39 0.98
C MET A 36 -11.18 2.32 0.49
N LEU A 37 -10.17 1.79 -0.17
CA LEU A 37 -9.11 2.63 -0.72
C LEU A 37 -9.65 3.53 -1.81
N SER A 38 -10.58 3.04 -2.62
CA SER A 38 -11.16 3.85 -3.67
C SER A 38 -11.83 5.08 -3.09
N ARG A 39 -12.46 4.95 -1.95
CA ARG A 39 -13.13 6.08 -1.34
C ARG A 39 -12.20 7.03 -0.64
N HIS A 40 -11.10 6.53 -0.12
CA HIS A 40 -10.26 7.32 0.78
C HIS A 40 -8.87 7.66 0.26
N SER A 41 -8.50 7.18 -0.91
CA SER A 41 -7.14 7.42 -1.39
C SER A 41 -6.93 8.81 -1.95
N GLY A 42 -8.00 9.43 -2.40
CA GLY A 42 -7.86 10.72 -3.05
C GLY A 42 -7.38 10.65 -4.48
N LEU A 43 -7.16 9.43 -4.99
CA LEU A 43 -6.72 9.28 -6.36
C LEU A 43 -7.93 9.11 -7.26
N ASP A 44 -7.86 9.70 -8.43
CA ASP A 44 -8.96 9.61 -9.37
C ASP A 44 -8.74 8.42 -10.30
N VAL A 45 -8.85 7.24 -9.75
CA VAL A 45 -8.68 6.02 -10.52
C VAL A 45 -9.78 5.05 -10.13
N SER A 46 -10.05 4.12 -11.02
CA SER A 46 -11.13 3.17 -10.79
C SER A 46 -10.75 2.17 -9.71
N SER A 47 -11.75 1.53 -9.14
CA SER A 47 -11.49 0.52 -8.14
C SER A 47 -10.77 -0.68 -8.74
N ALA A 48 -10.95 -0.92 -10.04
CA ALA A 48 -10.21 -1.99 -10.70
C ALA A 48 -8.73 -1.67 -10.74
N THR A 49 -8.37 -0.40 -10.99
CA THR A 49 -6.98 0.00 -10.98
C THR A 49 -6.41 -0.16 -9.57
N ILE A 50 -7.16 0.23 -8.56
CA ILE A 50 -6.71 0.11 -7.19
C ILE A 50 -6.48 -1.35 -6.85
N ARG A 51 -7.38 -2.23 -7.29
CA ARG A 51 -7.23 -3.65 -7.02
C ARG A 51 -5.96 -4.19 -7.67
N SER A 52 -5.67 -3.72 -8.88
CA SER A 52 -4.48 -4.14 -9.59
C SER A 52 -3.21 -3.68 -8.85
N VAL A 53 -3.21 -2.45 -8.38
CA VAL A 53 -2.07 -1.94 -7.63
C VAL A 53 -1.90 -2.72 -6.32
N MET A 54 -2.99 -3.06 -5.66
CA MET A 54 -2.89 -3.83 -4.43
C MET A 54 -2.31 -5.21 -4.71
N ALA A 55 -2.66 -5.81 -5.85
CA ALA A 55 -2.10 -7.10 -6.21
C ALA A 55 -0.59 -6.99 -6.44
N ASP A 56 -0.15 -5.91 -7.06
CA ASP A 56 1.26 -5.69 -7.27
C ASP A 56 1.98 -5.51 -5.92
N LEU A 57 1.38 -4.77 -5.02
CA LEU A 57 1.99 -4.57 -3.70
C LEU A 57 2.07 -5.89 -2.95
N GLU A 58 1.08 -6.74 -3.14
CA GLU A 58 1.11 -8.04 -2.50
C GLU A 58 2.21 -8.90 -3.10
N ASP A 59 2.37 -8.87 -4.42
CA ASP A 59 3.42 -9.64 -5.09
C ASP A 59 4.80 -9.17 -4.65
N LEU A 60 4.95 -7.90 -4.38
CA LEU A 60 6.23 -7.36 -3.94
C LEU A 60 6.48 -7.61 -2.45
N GLY A 61 5.48 -8.14 -1.76
CA GLY A 61 5.65 -8.48 -0.36
C GLY A 61 5.29 -7.39 0.63
N PHE A 62 4.65 -6.32 0.17
CA PHE A 62 4.28 -5.23 1.08
C PHE A 62 2.92 -5.45 1.73
N LEU A 63 2.09 -6.28 1.12
CA LEU A 63 0.77 -6.58 1.64
C LEU A 63 0.55 -8.08 1.65
N GLU A 64 -0.41 -8.53 2.44
CA GLU A 64 -0.78 -9.92 2.41
C GLU A 64 -2.27 -10.03 2.67
N ALA A 65 -2.86 -11.10 2.17
CA ALA A 65 -4.28 -11.35 2.34
C ALA A 65 -4.48 -12.27 3.51
N LEU A 66 -5.50 -11.98 4.32
CA LEU A 66 -5.87 -12.91 5.38
C LEU A 66 -6.86 -13.88 4.77
N HIS A 67 -6.73 -15.12 5.10
CA HIS A 67 -7.52 -16.16 4.46
C HIS A 67 -9.02 -16.01 4.66
N THR A 68 -9.43 -15.29 5.67
CA THR A 68 -10.85 -15.15 5.93
C THR A 68 -11.40 -13.80 5.54
N SER A 69 -10.63 -13.02 4.82
CA SER A 69 -11.04 -11.66 4.55
C SER A 69 -10.79 -11.28 3.11
N SER A 70 -11.59 -10.37 2.60
CA SER A 70 -11.36 -9.89 1.26
C SER A 70 -10.40 -8.70 1.26
N GLY A 71 -10.01 -8.23 2.43
CA GLY A 71 -9.10 -7.10 2.51
C GLY A 71 -7.66 -7.52 2.65
N LYS A 72 -6.78 -6.56 2.66
CA LYS A 72 -5.35 -6.80 2.78
C LYS A 72 -4.81 -6.11 4.01
N VAL A 73 -3.72 -6.64 4.53
CA VAL A 73 -3.03 -6.04 5.67
C VAL A 73 -1.57 -5.84 5.30
N PRO A 74 -0.88 -4.91 5.91
CA PRO A 74 0.53 -4.71 5.60
C PRO A 74 1.38 -5.80 6.24
N THR A 75 2.44 -6.18 5.54
CA THR A 75 3.41 -7.11 6.09
C THR A 75 4.45 -6.31 6.87
N ILE A 76 5.39 -7.01 7.47
CA ILE A 76 6.50 -6.34 8.15
C ILE A 76 7.28 -5.50 7.14
N LYS A 77 7.47 -6.03 5.94
CA LYS A 77 8.15 -5.28 4.89
C LYS A 77 7.37 -4.02 4.56
N GLY A 78 6.05 -4.11 4.51
CA GLY A 78 5.22 -2.96 4.23
C GLY A 78 5.35 -1.89 5.30
N TYR A 79 5.31 -2.28 6.57
CA TYR A 79 5.45 -1.33 7.64
C TYR A 79 6.83 -0.68 7.64
N ARG A 80 7.86 -1.48 7.37
CA ARG A 80 9.20 -0.94 7.36
C ARG A 80 9.35 0.10 6.26
N PHE A 81 8.80 -0.19 5.09
CA PHE A 81 8.86 0.75 4.00
C PHE A 81 8.08 2.01 4.36
N PHE A 82 6.93 1.85 5.00
CA PHE A 82 6.10 2.97 5.40
C PHE A 82 6.88 3.87 6.36
N VAL A 83 7.50 3.30 7.36
CA VAL A 83 8.24 4.09 8.34
C VAL A 83 9.48 4.74 7.71
N ASP A 84 10.21 3.98 6.93
CA ASP A 84 11.48 4.48 6.38
C ASP A 84 11.29 5.46 5.25
N THR A 85 10.22 5.36 4.53
CA THR A 85 10.04 6.15 3.32
C THR A 85 8.85 7.07 3.37
N LEU A 86 7.70 6.54 3.72
CA LEU A 86 6.46 7.29 3.59
C LEU A 86 6.18 8.22 4.77
N VAL A 87 6.68 7.88 5.91
CA VAL A 87 6.45 8.68 7.11
C VAL A 87 7.57 9.67 7.32
N ASN A 88 8.78 9.27 7.02
CA ASN A 88 9.94 10.08 7.26
C ASN A 88 10.34 10.97 6.14
N LEU A 89 9.39 11.41 5.36
CA LEU A 89 9.71 12.24 4.27
C LEU A 89 10.00 13.63 4.68
N LYS A 90 9.46 14.09 5.74
CA LYS A 90 9.59 15.36 6.08
C LYS A 90 10.60 15.60 6.99
N PRO A 91 11.51 16.44 6.77
CA PRO A 91 12.57 16.72 7.67
C PRO A 91 11.96 17.51 8.78
N PRO A 92 12.46 17.31 9.87
CA PRO A 92 11.95 18.00 10.97
C PRO A 92 12.45 19.35 10.81
N LYS A 93 12.30 20.13 10.83
CA LYS A 93 12.69 21.31 10.57
C LYS A 93 13.16 21.89 11.40
#